data_7c5415d475acf8bdc58147ea16a2f25c
#
_entry.id   7c5415d475acf8bdc58147ea16a2f25c
#
_cell.length_a   1.000
_cell.length_b   1.000
_cell.length_c   1.000
_cell.angle_alpha   90.00
_cell.angle_beta   90.00
_cell.angle_gamma   90.00
#
_symmetry.space_group_name_H-M   'P 1'
#
loop_
_entity.id
_entity.type
_entity.pdbx_description
1 polymer ?
#
loop_
_entity_poly.entity_id
_entity_poly.type
_entity_poly.pdbx_seq_one_letter_code
_entity_poly.pdbx_strand_id
1 'polypeptide(L)'
;PANVKARIGSLLENDMFETSTVGIMVYDLTADSAIFCHNARQLMRPASSLKMMVAVAALDRLGYGYKYKTTLSYSGMIDSCVLRGDIYCKGDFDPAFTTSDLNDFVDSLKSLGIDTIAGDICADFSMKDDDRLGEGWCWDDDNPVLSPLLVSRKDEFVESFRKKLDRAGIVVDGSVRSCRTPGNARRICTVERAIAT
;
A
#
# COMPACT_ATOMS: atom_id res chain seq x y z
N PRO A 1 -32.33 -24.46 -9.36
CA PRO A 1 -32.61 -23.03 -9.67
C PRO A 1 -33.96 -22.59 -9.14
N ALA A 2 -35.08 -23.36 -9.34
CA ALA A 2 -36.43 -22.95 -8.89
C ALA A 2 -36.51 -22.68 -7.37
N ASN A 3 -35.82 -23.51 -6.57
CA ASN A 3 -35.81 -23.34 -5.11
C ASN A 3 -35.08 -22.05 -4.67
N VAL A 4 -34.01 -21.64 -5.36
CA VAL A 4 -33.28 -20.42 -5.04
C VAL A 4 -34.14 -19.17 -5.29
N LYS A 5 -34.86 -19.12 -6.42
CA LYS A 5 -35.77 -18.02 -6.75
C LYS A 5 -36.88 -17.85 -5.70
N ALA A 6 -37.53 -18.96 -5.33
CA ALA A 6 -38.58 -18.95 -4.36
C ALA A 6 -38.10 -18.49 -2.97
N ARG A 7 -36.93 -18.97 -2.53
CA ARG A 7 -36.35 -18.58 -1.23
C ARG A 7 -35.96 -17.11 -1.17
N ILE A 8 -35.37 -16.58 -2.24
CA ILE A 8 -35.02 -15.15 -2.28
C ILE A 8 -36.31 -14.31 -2.33
N GLY A 9 -37.31 -14.72 -3.13
CA GLY A 9 -38.61 -14.04 -3.17
C GLY A 9 -39.24 -13.95 -1.80
N SER A 10 -39.31 -15.07 -1.08
CA SER A 10 -39.85 -15.10 0.28
C SER A 10 -39.07 -14.25 1.30
N LEU A 11 -37.74 -14.15 1.15
CA LEU A 11 -36.95 -13.26 2.00
C LEU A 11 -37.29 -11.77 1.76
N LEU A 12 -37.61 -11.40 0.53
CA LEU A 12 -37.99 -10.02 0.17
C LEU A 12 -39.36 -9.59 0.68
N GLU A 13 -40.19 -10.53 1.13
CA GLU A 13 -41.52 -10.27 1.76
C GLU A 13 -41.37 -9.83 3.22
N ASN A 14 -40.15 -9.78 3.78
CA ASN A 14 -39.95 -9.34 5.16
C ASN A 14 -40.16 -7.82 5.28
N ASP A 15 -40.84 -7.41 6.35
CA ASP A 15 -41.26 -6.03 6.64
C ASP A 15 -40.11 -5.02 6.61
N MET A 16 -38.85 -5.47 6.89
CA MET A 16 -37.66 -4.60 6.80
C MET A 16 -37.43 -4.03 5.39
N PHE A 17 -37.95 -4.70 4.35
CA PHE A 17 -37.80 -4.24 2.96
C PHE A 17 -38.90 -3.28 2.51
N GLU A 18 -39.96 -3.06 3.33
CA GLU A 18 -40.96 -2.03 3.04
C GLU A 18 -40.35 -0.61 3.04
N THR A 19 -39.36 -0.39 3.92
CA THR A 19 -38.70 0.92 4.08
C THR A 19 -37.25 0.95 3.58
N SER A 20 -36.76 -0.15 3.04
CA SER A 20 -35.37 -0.31 2.56
C SER A 20 -35.36 -0.51 1.05
N THR A 21 -34.39 0.10 0.39
CA THR A 21 -34.10 -0.15 -1.02
C THR A 21 -33.12 -1.31 -1.17
N VAL A 22 -33.54 -2.35 -1.90
CA VAL A 22 -32.75 -3.56 -2.12
C VAL A 22 -32.58 -3.80 -3.62
N GLY A 23 -31.36 -4.11 -4.05
CA GLY A 23 -31.04 -4.62 -5.37
C GLY A 23 -30.37 -5.99 -5.24
N ILE A 24 -30.85 -6.97 -5.97
CA ILE A 24 -30.31 -8.32 -5.98
C ILE A 24 -30.16 -8.79 -7.42
N MET A 25 -29.00 -9.35 -7.75
CA MET A 25 -28.76 -10.10 -8.98
C MET A 25 -28.01 -11.39 -8.63
N VAL A 26 -28.61 -12.52 -8.97
CA VAL A 26 -27.96 -13.83 -8.90
C VAL A 26 -27.73 -14.30 -10.32
N TYR A 27 -26.46 -14.52 -10.65
CA TYR A 27 -26.02 -14.87 -12.02
C TYR A 27 -25.35 -16.23 -12.04
N ASP A 28 -25.70 -17.06 -13.00
CA ASP A 28 -25.03 -18.33 -13.27
C ASP A 28 -23.92 -18.08 -14.27
N LEU A 29 -22.67 -18.16 -13.81
CA LEU A 29 -21.49 -17.92 -14.65
C LEU A 29 -21.27 -19.04 -15.66
N THR A 30 -21.78 -20.26 -15.39
CA THR A 30 -21.65 -21.40 -16.29
C THR A 30 -22.67 -21.33 -17.41
N ALA A 31 -23.92 -21.00 -17.07
CA ALA A 31 -25.02 -20.87 -18.03
C ALA A 31 -25.06 -19.47 -18.68
N ASP A 32 -24.19 -18.54 -18.26
CA ASP A 32 -24.14 -17.16 -18.70
C ASP A 32 -25.51 -16.47 -18.67
N SER A 33 -26.23 -16.63 -17.56
CA SER A 33 -27.61 -16.15 -17.44
C SER A 33 -28.01 -15.76 -16.02
N ALA A 34 -28.91 -14.77 -15.90
CA ALA A 34 -29.45 -14.37 -14.62
C ALA A 34 -30.47 -15.38 -14.09
N ILE A 35 -30.22 -15.92 -12.89
CA ILE A 35 -31.16 -16.80 -12.17
C ILE A 35 -32.25 -15.97 -11.50
N PHE A 36 -31.89 -14.82 -10.89
CA PHE A 36 -32.80 -13.94 -10.17
C PHE A 36 -32.37 -12.49 -10.31
N CYS A 37 -33.34 -11.59 -10.51
CA CYS A 37 -33.12 -10.15 -10.54
C CYS A 37 -34.26 -9.44 -9.78
N HIS A 38 -33.84 -8.53 -8.90
CA HIS A 38 -34.73 -7.59 -8.22
C HIS A 38 -34.01 -6.25 -8.16
N ASN A 39 -34.62 -5.20 -8.73
CA ASN A 39 -34.01 -3.87 -8.81
C ASN A 39 -32.54 -3.85 -9.27
N ALA A 40 -32.13 -4.81 -10.09
CA ALA A 40 -30.72 -5.04 -10.46
C ALA A 40 -30.08 -3.87 -11.24
N ARG A 41 -30.89 -2.95 -11.78
CA ARG A 41 -30.42 -1.75 -12.50
C ARG A 41 -30.55 -0.46 -11.70
N GLN A 42 -31.01 -0.55 -10.45
CA GLN A 42 -31.13 0.62 -9.61
C GLN A 42 -29.76 1.12 -9.16
N LEU A 43 -29.54 2.42 -9.31
CA LEU A 43 -28.32 3.06 -8.83
C LEU A 43 -28.35 3.11 -7.30
N MET A 44 -27.31 2.58 -6.69
CA MET A 44 -27.11 2.55 -5.24
C MET A 44 -25.71 3.02 -4.90
N ARG A 45 -25.51 3.47 -3.66
CA ARG A 45 -24.18 3.75 -3.15
C ARG A 45 -23.43 2.43 -2.97
N PRO A 46 -22.28 2.22 -3.64
CA PRO A 46 -21.60 0.93 -3.64
C PRO A 46 -20.92 0.60 -2.30
N ALA A 47 -20.66 1.61 -1.47
CA ALA A 47 -19.86 1.46 -0.25
C ALA A 47 -18.63 0.58 -0.49
N SER A 48 -18.27 -0.36 0.48
CA SER A 48 -17.09 -1.23 0.30
C SER A 48 -17.17 -2.19 -0.88
N SER A 49 -18.35 -2.36 -1.52
CA SER A 49 -18.43 -3.18 -2.74
C SER A 49 -17.66 -2.56 -3.93
N LEU A 50 -17.40 -1.25 -3.89
CA LEU A 50 -16.55 -0.57 -4.86
C LEU A 50 -15.11 -1.13 -4.87
N LYS A 51 -14.63 -1.68 -3.75
CA LYS A 51 -13.30 -2.31 -3.67
C LYS A 51 -13.13 -3.46 -4.66
N MET A 52 -14.20 -4.17 -4.99
CA MET A 52 -14.15 -5.23 -6.01
C MET A 52 -13.83 -4.66 -7.40
N MET A 53 -14.44 -3.52 -7.75
CA MET A 53 -14.16 -2.83 -9.03
C MET A 53 -12.71 -2.34 -9.06
N VAL A 54 -12.22 -1.78 -7.96
CA VAL A 54 -10.82 -1.35 -7.84
C VAL A 54 -9.87 -2.54 -7.96
N ALA A 55 -10.18 -3.68 -7.33
CA ALA A 55 -9.36 -4.89 -7.42
C ALA A 55 -9.32 -5.43 -8.87
N VAL A 56 -10.45 -5.48 -9.56
CA VAL A 56 -10.52 -5.90 -10.97
C VAL A 56 -9.69 -4.96 -11.85
N ALA A 57 -9.85 -3.65 -11.69
CA ALA A 57 -9.08 -2.65 -12.43
C ALA A 57 -7.57 -2.75 -12.15
N ALA A 58 -7.18 -2.99 -10.90
CA ALA A 58 -5.78 -3.20 -10.52
C ALA A 58 -5.20 -4.45 -11.18
N LEU A 59 -5.91 -5.57 -11.15
CA LEU A 59 -5.48 -6.80 -11.79
C LEU A 59 -5.37 -6.67 -13.31
N ASP A 60 -6.31 -5.96 -13.94
CA ASP A 60 -6.29 -5.69 -15.39
C ASP A 60 -5.09 -4.82 -15.79
N ARG A 61 -4.79 -3.77 -15.00
CA ARG A 61 -3.75 -2.79 -15.34
C ARG A 61 -2.35 -3.20 -14.89
N LEU A 62 -2.22 -3.83 -13.73
CA LEU A 62 -0.94 -4.19 -13.13
C LEU A 62 -0.56 -5.65 -13.40
N GLY A 63 -1.54 -6.51 -13.60
CA GLY A 63 -1.36 -7.96 -13.78
C GLY A 63 -1.16 -8.70 -12.45
N TYR A 64 -1.31 -10.02 -12.50
CA TYR A 64 -1.16 -10.91 -11.33
C TYR A 64 0.26 -10.96 -10.75
N GLY A 65 1.25 -10.63 -11.57
CA GLY A 65 2.66 -10.64 -11.16
C GLY A 65 3.14 -9.35 -10.53
N TYR A 66 2.27 -8.35 -10.35
CA TYR A 66 2.65 -7.07 -9.74
C TYR A 66 3.15 -7.27 -8.31
N LYS A 67 4.24 -6.56 -8.00
CA LYS A 67 4.82 -6.52 -6.67
C LYS A 67 5.01 -5.08 -6.22
N TYR A 68 4.63 -4.79 -5.00
CA TYR A 68 5.05 -3.57 -4.31
C TYR A 68 6.57 -3.60 -4.10
N LYS A 69 7.22 -2.45 -4.18
CA LYS A 69 8.69 -2.32 -4.11
C LYS A 69 9.09 -1.16 -3.22
N THR A 70 9.45 -1.46 -1.99
CA THR A 70 10.07 -0.46 -1.12
C THR A 70 11.58 -0.55 -1.29
N THR A 71 12.20 0.53 -1.76
CA THR A 71 13.61 0.52 -2.22
C THR A 71 14.46 1.44 -1.38
N LEU A 72 15.64 0.96 -1.00
CA LEU A 72 16.73 1.74 -0.44
C LEU A 72 17.81 1.97 -1.52
N SER A 73 18.21 3.22 -1.69
CA SER A 73 19.26 3.63 -2.63
C SER A 73 20.19 4.65 -1.96
N TYR A 74 21.33 4.93 -2.58
CA TYR A 74 22.26 5.95 -2.12
C TYR A 74 22.83 6.76 -3.27
N SER A 75 23.35 7.95 -2.96
CA SER A 75 24.20 8.74 -3.85
C SER A 75 25.55 9.02 -3.18
N GLY A 76 26.53 9.44 -3.97
CA GLY A 76 27.88 9.74 -3.46
C GLY A 76 28.82 8.53 -3.51
N MET A 77 29.79 8.51 -2.61
CA MET A 77 30.85 7.51 -2.57
C MET A 77 30.95 6.86 -1.19
N ILE A 78 31.31 5.58 -1.18
CA ILE A 78 31.66 4.85 0.04
C ILE A 78 33.17 4.85 0.12
N ASP A 79 33.70 5.39 1.22
CA ASP A 79 35.12 5.47 1.52
C ASP A 79 35.35 5.13 2.99
N SER A 80 36.19 4.14 3.25
CA SER A 80 36.57 3.73 4.60
C SER A 80 35.38 3.56 5.57
N CYS A 81 34.37 2.80 5.14
CA CYS A 81 33.11 2.55 5.86
C CYS A 81 32.16 3.75 5.99
N VAL A 82 32.52 4.91 5.44
CA VAL A 82 31.68 6.11 5.43
C VAL A 82 31.00 6.29 4.08
N LEU A 83 29.70 6.37 4.05
CA LEU A 83 28.97 6.84 2.89
C LEU A 83 28.96 8.39 2.88
N ARG A 84 29.76 8.98 2.01
CA ARG A 84 29.76 10.44 1.75
C ARG A 84 28.68 10.77 0.73
N GLY A 85 27.47 10.89 1.22
CA GLY A 85 26.27 11.14 0.42
C GLY A 85 25.00 10.72 1.16
N ASP A 86 23.87 10.85 0.48
CA ASP A 86 22.55 10.60 1.04
C ASP A 86 22.05 9.18 0.77
N ILE A 87 21.19 8.69 1.64
CA ILE A 87 20.35 7.50 1.39
C ILE A 87 18.92 7.90 1.08
N TYR A 88 18.26 7.13 0.22
CA TYR A 88 16.93 7.38 -0.28
C TYR A 88 16.03 6.19 -0.01
N CYS A 89 14.95 6.42 0.73
CA CYS A 89 13.90 5.44 0.96
C CYS A 89 12.73 5.79 0.05
N LYS A 90 12.47 4.97 -0.98
CA LYS A 90 11.35 5.14 -1.90
C LYS A 90 10.30 4.07 -1.68
N GLY A 91 9.08 4.50 -1.38
CA GLY A 91 7.94 3.62 -1.18
C GLY A 91 7.10 3.40 -2.43
N ASP A 92 6.29 2.35 -2.38
CA ASP A 92 5.37 1.93 -3.43
C ASP A 92 4.02 1.48 -2.84
N PHE A 93 3.58 2.11 -1.74
CA PHE A 93 2.32 1.78 -1.06
C PHE A 93 2.20 0.33 -0.57
N ASP A 94 3.28 -0.36 -0.21
CA ASP A 94 3.20 -1.70 0.38
C ASP A 94 2.43 -1.66 1.71
N PRO A 95 1.20 -2.20 1.78
CA PRO A 95 0.36 -2.11 2.98
C PRO A 95 0.81 -3.06 4.10
N ALA A 96 1.68 -3.98 3.78
CA ALA A 96 2.18 -5.01 4.69
C ALA A 96 3.66 -4.84 5.04
N PHE A 97 4.29 -3.72 4.67
CA PHE A 97 5.65 -3.40 5.08
C PHE A 97 5.72 -3.20 6.61
N THR A 98 6.65 -3.90 7.25
CA THR A 98 6.78 -3.94 8.71
C THR A 98 8.14 -3.44 9.18
N THR A 99 8.27 -3.27 10.49
CA THR A 99 9.59 -2.97 11.10
C THR A 99 10.59 -4.11 10.95
N SER A 100 10.15 -5.35 10.67
CA SER A 100 11.05 -6.45 10.35
C SER A 100 11.71 -6.27 9.00
N ASP A 101 10.97 -5.77 8.00
CA ASP A 101 11.47 -5.54 6.65
C ASP A 101 12.57 -4.45 6.62
N LEU A 102 12.59 -3.55 7.60
CA LEU A 102 13.68 -2.59 7.78
C LEU A 102 15.02 -3.26 8.14
N ASN A 103 15.03 -4.50 8.64
CA ASN A 103 16.28 -5.21 8.89
C ASN A 103 17.01 -5.49 7.58
N ASP A 104 16.29 -5.81 6.50
CA ASP A 104 16.90 -6.06 5.19
C ASP A 104 17.65 -4.81 4.69
N PHE A 105 17.14 -3.62 4.99
CA PHE A 105 17.83 -2.35 4.68
C PHE A 105 19.10 -2.18 5.50
N VAL A 106 19.00 -2.41 6.81
CA VAL A 106 20.15 -2.31 7.73
C VAL A 106 21.24 -3.34 7.37
N ASP A 107 20.84 -4.59 7.14
CA ASP A 107 21.77 -5.67 6.79
C ASP A 107 22.44 -5.42 5.45
N SER A 108 21.72 -4.83 4.50
CA SER A 108 22.28 -4.45 3.19
C SER A 108 23.32 -3.32 3.32
N LEU A 109 23.08 -2.33 4.18
CA LEU A 109 24.06 -1.28 4.48
C LEU A 109 25.32 -1.86 5.13
N LYS A 110 25.16 -2.75 6.11
CA LYS A 110 26.29 -3.46 6.75
C LYS A 110 27.06 -4.32 5.76
N SER A 111 26.37 -4.98 4.84
CA SER A 111 27.01 -5.81 3.81
C SER A 111 27.87 -4.98 2.84
N LEU A 112 27.56 -3.70 2.68
CA LEU A 112 28.38 -2.74 1.95
C LEU A 112 29.55 -2.17 2.80
N GLY A 113 29.66 -2.58 4.06
CA GLY A 113 30.66 -2.09 5.01
C GLY A 113 30.39 -0.67 5.50
N ILE A 114 29.16 -0.18 5.42
CA ILE A 114 28.79 1.17 5.87
C ILE A 114 28.50 1.15 7.36
N ASP A 115 29.26 1.92 8.13
CA ASP A 115 29.02 2.20 9.55
C ASP A 115 28.64 3.67 9.79
N THR A 116 28.88 4.55 8.84
CA THR A 116 28.54 5.97 8.93
C THR A 116 27.95 6.50 7.63
N ILE A 117 26.87 7.24 7.75
CA ILE A 117 26.21 7.97 6.65
C ILE A 117 26.43 9.46 6.93
N ALA A 118 27.35 10.09 6.17
CA ALA A 118 27.71 11.50 6.32
C ALA A 118 26.74 12.45 5.57
N GLY A 119 25.58 11.97 5.17
CA GLY A 119 24.53 12.71 4.50
C GLY A 119 23.16 12.48 5.14
N ASP A 120 22.11 12.83 4.41
CA ASP A 120 20.73 12.80 4.87
C ASP A 120 20.03 11.46 4.61
N ILE A 121 18.99 11.19 5.40
CA ILE A 121 17.98 10.19 5.09
C ILE A 121 16.85 10.89 4.33
N CYS A 122 16.70 10.57 3.06
CA CYS A 122 15.69 11.13 2.18
C CYS A 122 14.48 10.19 2.07
N ALA A 123 13.31 10.69 2.46
CA ALA A 123 12.04 10.01 2.23
C ALA A 123 11.47 10.44 0.86
N ASP A 124 11.34 9.50 -0.06
CA ASP A 124 10.81 9.75 -1.40
C ASP A 124 9.33 9.37 -1.46
N PHE A 125 8.47 10.38 -1.41
CA PHE A 125 7.02 10.28 -1.53
C PHE A 125 6.52 10.54 -2.96
N SER A 126 7.40 10.65 -3.95
CA SER A 126 7.07 11.10 -5.31
C SER A 126 6.11 10.19 -6.09
N MET A 127 5.74 9.05 -5.53
CA MET A 127 4.75 8.15 -6.11
C MET A 127 3.32 8.69 -6.00
N LYS A 128 3.09 9.67 -5.14
CA LYS A 128 1.81 10.30 -4.88
C LYS A 128 1.97 11.83 -4.86
N ASP A 129 0.87 12.55 -5.08
CA ASP A 129 0.74 13.97 -4.78
C ASP A 129 0.83 14.26 -3.27
N ASP A 130 0.75 15.53 -2.89
CA ASP A 130 0.90 15.96 -1.50
C ASP A 130 -0.36 15.75 -0.64
N ASP A 131 -1.47 15.29 -1.23
CA ASP A 131 -2.71 15.01 -0.50
C ASP A 131 -2.55 13.80 0.39
N ARG A 132 -2.55 14.00 1.70
CA ARG A 132 -2.33 12.95 2.70
C ARG A 132 -3.59 12.23 3.14
N LEU A 133 -4.75 12.76 2.80
CA LEU A 133 -6.05 12.20 3.15
C LEU A 133 -6.77 11.72 1.90
N GLY A 134 -7.53 10.64 2.02
CA GLY A 134 -8.41 10.17 0.96
C GLY A 134 -9.62 11.07 0.80
N GLU A 135 -10.07 11.24 -0.43
CA GLU A 135 -11.31 11.97 -0.71
C GLU A 135 -12.49 11.35 0.06
N GLY A 136 -13.25 12.17 0.75
CA GLY A 136 -14.39 11.75 1.55
C GLY A 136 -14.05 11.16 2.92
N TRP A 137 -12.78 11.17 3.33
CA TRP A 137 -12.43 10.80 4.70
C TRP A 137 -12.87 11.87 5.69
N CYS A 138 -13.45 11.42 6.81
CA CYS A 138 -13.86 12.30 7.89
C CYS A 138 -12.71 12.51 8.87
N TRP A 139 -12.77 13.61 9.64
CA TRP A 139 -11.75 13.99 10.62
C TRP A 139 -11.60 12.99 11.78
N ASP A 140 -12.64 12.18 12.02
CA ASP A 140 -12.71 11.14 13.04
C ASP A 140 -12.47 9.71 12.51
N ASP A 141 -12.12 9.59 11.24
CA ASP A 141 -11.73 8.30 10.67
C ASP A 141 -10.34 7.87 11.19
N ASP A 142 -10.25 6.63 11.68
CA ASP A 142 -8.98 6.01 12.08
C ASP A 142 -8.27 5.36 10.89
N ASN A 143 -8.00 6.16 9.87
CA ASN A 143 -7.28 5.73 8.67
C ASN A 143 -5.81 6.13 8.73
N PRO A 144 -4.88 5.28 8.25
CA PRO A 144 -3.52 5.72 8.03
C PRO A 144 -3.49 6.78 6.92
N VAL A 145 -2.58 7.73 7.03
CA VAL A 145 -2.36 8.72 5.97
C VAL A 145 -2.04 8.05 4.64
N LEU A 146 -2.43 8.67 3.54
CA LEU A 146 -2.04 8.24 2.20
C LEU A 146 -0.57 8.56 1.97
N SER A 147 0.31 7.64 2.30
CA SER A 147 1.74 7.74 2.11
C SER A 147 2.29 6.50 1.43
N PRO A 148 3.17 6.62 0.43
CA PRO A 148 3.83 5.46 -0.17
C PRO A 148 4.85 4.79 0.77
N LEU A 149 5.29 5.48 1.84
CA LEU A 149 6.23 5.00 2.84
C LEU A 149 5.53 4.83 4.20
N LEU A 150 4.83 3.71 4.39
CA LEU A 150 4.29 3.32 5.69
C LEU A 150 5.10 2.15 6.26
N VAL A 151 5.14 2.06 7.58
CA VAL A 151 5.62 0.89 8.31
C VAL A 151 4.57 0.44 9.30
N SER A 152 4.19 -0.83 9.23
CA SER A 152 3.10 -1.40 10.05
C SER A 152 1.82 -0.52 9.98
N ARG A 153 1.51 -0.01 8.79
CA ARG A 153 0.38 0.89 8.49
C ARG A 153 0.42 2.25 9.20
N LYS A 154 1.60 2.69 9.67
CA LYS A 154 1.81 3.99 10.32
C LYS A 154 2.78 4.85 9.54
N ASP A 155 2.61 6.16 9.62
CA ASP A 155 3.52 7.15 9.03
C ASP A 155 4.74 7.40 9.93
N GLU A 156 5.43 6.31 10.25
CA GLU A 156 6.59 6.29 11.14
C GLU A 156 7.81 5.64 10.46
N PHE A 157 7.82 5.55 9.12
CA PHE A 157 8.85 4.80 8.39
C PHE A 157 10.26 5.33 8.70
N VAL A 158 10.48 6.61 8.52
CA VAL A 158 11.83 7.19 8.65
C VAL A 158 12.33 7.15 10.08
N GLU A 159 11.45 7.44 11.04
CA GLU A 159 11.78 7.34 12.47
C GLU A 159 12.12 5.90 12.87
N SER A 160 11.34 4.94 12.40
CA SER A 160 11.57 3.53 12.66
C SER A 160 12.88 3.06 12.03
N PHE A 161 13.18 3.53 10.82
CA PHE A 161 14.43 3.22 10.14
C PHE A 161 15.63 3.84 10.86
N ARG A 162 15.58 5.12 11.24
CA ARG A 162 16.65 5.78 12.00
C ARG A 162 16.92 5.05 13.32
N LYS A 163 15.88 4.68 14.08
CA LYS A 163 16.02 3.88 15.31
C LYS A 163 16.68 2.53 15.04
N LYS A 164 16.43 1.92 13.88
CA LYS A 164 17.08 0.66 13.49
C LYS A 164 18.55 0.84 13.14
N LEU A 165 18.89 1.92 12.45
CA LEU A 165 20.29 2.27 12.15
C LEU A 165 21.08 2.49 13.43
N ASP A 166 20.57 3.29 14.36
CA ASP A 166 21.19 3.56 15.66
C ASP A 166 21.44 2.26 16.45
N ARG A 167 20.42 1.38 16.54
CA ARG A 167 20.56 0.09 17.22
C ARG A 167 21.55 -0.84 16.56
N ALA A 168 21.77 -0.69 15.27
CA ALA A 168 22.71 -1.46 14.48
C ALA A 168 24.14 -0.92 14.53
N GLY A 169 24.33 0.24 15.19
CA GLY A 169 25.62 0.94 15.27
C GLY A 169 25.99 1.72 14.02
N ILE A 170 25.00 2.03 13.16
CA ILE A 170 25.20 2.88 11.97
C ILE A 170 24.89 4.32 12.34
N VAL A 171 25.90 5.19 12.30
CA VAL A 171 25.79 6.61 12.60
C VAL A 171 25.23 7.38 11.41
N VAL A 172 24.33 8.31 11.64
CA VAL A 172 23.78 9.21 10.61
C VAL A 172 24.06 10.65 11.05
N ASP A 173 24.99 11.33 10.37
CA ASP A 173 25.40 12.70 10.68
C ASP A 173 24.37 13.74 10.19
N GLY A 174 23.64 13.40 9.12
CA GLY A 174 22.66 14.27 8.51
C GLY A 174 21.28 14.24 9.15
N SER A 175 20.37 14.94 8.52
CA SER A 175 18.98 15.07 8.92
C SER A 175 18.06 14.14 8.11
N VAL A 176 16.79 14.12 8.51
CA VAL A 176 15.71 13.50 7.71
C VAL A 176 15.04 14.60 6.89
N ARG A 177 14.87 14.35 5.59
CA ARG A 177 14.15 15.27 4.70
C ARG A 177 13.31 14.52 3.66
N SER A 178 12.29 15.19 3.14
CA SER A 178 11.57 14.73 1.96
C SER A 178 12.31 15.14 0.70
N CYS A 179 12.49 14.22 -0.22
CA CYS A 179 13.11 14.50 -1.51
C CYS A 179 12.74 13.43 -2.54
N ARG A 180 12.96 13.72 -3.80
CA ARG A 180 12.87 12.73 -4.88
C ARG A 180 14.21 12.02 -5.05
N THR A 181 14.19 10.70 -5.17
CA THR A 181 15.37 9.89 -5.46
C THR A 181 15.96 10.32 -6.82
N PRO A 182 17.22 10.73 -6.88
CA PRO A 182 17.85 11.13 -8.14
C PRO A 182 18.05 9.94 -9.07
N GLY A 183 17.99 10.18 -10.38
CA GLY A 183 18.09 9.12 -11.38
C GLY A 183 19.45 8.38 -11.40
N ASN A 184 20.50 8.98 -10.84
CA ASN A 184 21.84 8.38 -10.69
C ASN A 184 22.07 7.70 -9.33
N ALA A 185 21.06 7.64 -8.46
CA ALA A 185 21.16 6.91 -7.20
C ALA A 185 21.36 5.43 -7.45
N ARG A 186 22.28 4.84 -6.68
CA ARG A 186 22.59 3.41 -6.74
C ARG A 186 21.70 2.66 -5.78
N ARG A 187 21.01 1.64 -6.29
CA ARG A 187 20.15 0.79 -5.47
C ARG A 187 20.99 -0.10 -4.54
N ILE A 188 20.60 -0.14 -3.27
CA ILE A 188 21.19 -1.02 -2.25
C ILE A 188 20.32 -2.28 -2.12
N CYS A 189 19.04 -2.09 -1.82
CA CYS A 189 18.11 -3.16 -1.52
C CYS A 189 16.70 -2.81 -2.00
N THR A 190 15.90 -3.82 -2.28
CA THR A 190 14.47 -3.69 -2.54
C THR A 190 13.72 -4.80 -1.81
N VAL A 191 12.78 -4.42 -0.97
CA VAL A 191 11.80 -5.34 -0.40
C VAL A 191 10.64 -5.43 -1.39
N GLU A 192 10.35 -6.62 -1.88
CA GLU A 192 9.27 -6.91 -2.82
C GLU A 192 8.17 -7.71 -2.16
N ARG A 193 6.91 -7.33 -2.41
CA ARG A 193 5.74 -8.05 -1.90
C ARG A 193 4.68 -8.19 -2.98
N ALA A 194 4.22 -9.40 -3.23
CA ALA A 194 3.17 -9.64 -4.21
C ALA A 194 1.86 -8.97 -3.78
N ILE A 195 1.10 -8.45 -4.76
CA ILE A 195 -0.22 -7.84 -4.53
C ILE A 195 -1.26 -8.88 -4.10
N ALA A 196 -1.09 -10.11 -4.54
CA ALA A 196 -1.96 -11.24 -4.21
C ALA A 196 -1.17 -12.25 -3.38
N THR A 197 -1.43 -12.27 -2.08
CA THR A 197 -0.95 -13.30 -1.13
C THR A 197 -2.13 -13.85 -0.35
#